data_4740ef1b8605395920f4e46fa0b8901d
#
_entry.id   4740ef1b8605395920f4e46fa0b8901d
#
_cell.length_a   1.000
_cell.length_b   1.000
_cell.length_c   1.000
_cell.angle_alpha   90.00
_cell.angle_beta   90.00
_cell.angle_gamma   90.00
#
_symmetry.space_group_name_H-M   'P 1'
#
loop_
_entity.id
_entity.type
_entity.pdbx_description
1 polymer ?
#
loop_
_entity_poly.entity_id
_entity_poly.type
_entity_poly.pdbx_seq_one_letter_code
_entity_poly.pdbx_strand_id
1 'polypeptide(L)'
;PTVMLTWNSPTPRRRLLKGLDTNLKTKGGIPLFENSDHVVASFVKDGTPIEDARNWYGQGCVTPILPTKVDHNGSEGKGAVNVALMLDLTLHRGVSQITGKKVGIDTGDPREFKTFDDLFEAFKKQLTYIVNRVLWLGTLAQSVEPQYLRFPFNSVIAGPNCMEKGRDILITDADHSYGISDRAIVDTADSLTAIKELVYIDKK
;
A
#
# COMPACT_ATOMS: atom_id res chain seq x y z
N PRO A 1 18.29 -3.45 -7.41
CA PRO A 1 17.97 -3.93 -6.07
C PRO A 1 17.73 -2.74 -5.15
N THR A 2 16.59 -2.72 -4.49
CA THR A 2 16.26 -1.69 -3.52
C THR A 2 17.04 -1.97 -2.24
N VAL A 3 17.74 -0.97 -1.72
CA VAL A 3 18.45 -1.09 -0.45
C VAL A 3 17.68 -0.26 0.57
N MET A 4 17.24 -0.92 1.62
CA MET A 4 16.69 -0.27 2.80
C MET A 4 17.76 -0.16 3.86
N LEU A 5 17.90 1.00 4.48
CA LEU A 5 18.75 1.24 5.61
C LEU A 5 17.88 1.48 6.84
N THR A 6 17.95 0.55 7.80
CA THR A 6 17.21 0.66 9.04
C THR A 6 18.03 1.39 10.09
N TRP A 7 17.38 2.16 10.93
CA TRP A 7 17.99 2.82 12.08
C TRP A 7 17.05 2.72 13.30
N ASN A 8 17.61 2.92 14.49
CA ASN A 8 16.89 2.90 15.76
C ASN A 8 17.34 4.05 16.66
N SER A 9 16.65 4.28 17.77
CA SER A 9 16.91 5.39 18.69
C SER A 9 18.37 5.51 19.17
N PRO A 10 19.13 4.41 19.42
CA PRO A 10 20.55 4.50 19.73
C PRO A 10 21.44 4.99 18.59
N THR A 11 20.94 5.05 17.36
CA THR A 11 21.73 5.55 16.22
C THR A 11 22.08 7.03 16.42
N PRO A 12 23.35 7.40 16.44
CA PRO A 12 23.74 8.78 16.65
C PRO A 12 23.17 9.69 15.54
N ARG A 13 22.46 10.74 15.94
CA ARG A 13 21.84 11.70 15.01
C ARG A 13 22.79 12.19 13.91
N ARG A 14 24.06 12.41 14.24
CA ARG A 14 25.09 12.83 13.28
C ARG A 14 25.27 11.82 12.14
N ARG A 15 25.24 10.51 12.45
CA ARG A 15 25.37 9.45 11.44
C ARG A 15 24.15 9.41 10.52
N LEU A 16 22.97 9.50 11.12
CA LEU A 16 21.71 9.53 10.36
C LEU A 16 21.69 10.73 9.41
N LEU A 17 21.95 11.93 9.91
CA LEU A 17 21.95 13.14 9.10
C LEU A 17 22.99 13.09 7.97
N LYS A 18 24.19 12.54 8.24
CA LYS A 18 25.22 12.34 7.21
C LYS A 18 24.76 11.37 6.12
N GLY A 19 24.11 10.27 6.51
CA GLY A 19 23.54 9.32 5.56
C GLY A 19 22.47 9.95 4.67
N LEU A 20 21.54 10.68 5.28
CA LEU A 20 20.49 11.40 4.56
C LEU A 20 21.06 12.46 3.60
N ASP A 21 22.03 13.27 4.06
CA ASP A 21 22.70 14.27 3.22
C ASP A 21 23.40 13.63 2.02
N THR A 22 24.07 12.51 2.23
CA THR A 22 24.71 11.76 1.14
C THR A 22 23.66 11.24 0.14
N ASN A 23 22.56 10.68 0.62
CA ASN A 23 21.48 10.17 -0.23
C ASN A 23 20.85 11.30 -1.06
N LEU A 24 20.57 12.44 -0.45
CA LEU A 24 20.03 13.61 -1.15
C LEU A 24 21.00 14.13 -2.23
N LYS A 25 22.29 14.17 -1.95
CA LYS A 25 23.31 14.61 -2.90
C LYS A 25 23.45 13.68 -4.10
N THR A 26 23.23 12.40 -3.93
CA THR A 26 23.28 11.43 -5.04
C THR A 26 22.03 11.47 -5.93
N LYS A 27 20.95 12.15 -5.50
CA LYS A 27 19.68 12.24 -6.22
C LYS A 27 19.07 10.88 -6.58
N GLY A 28 19.56 9.81 -5.99
CA GLY A 28 19.14 8.43 -6.32
C GLY A 28 17.93 7.94 -5.53
N GLY A 29 17.57 8.61 -4.44
CA GLY A 29 16.49 8.18 -3.55
C GLY A 29 16.72 6.83 -2.86
N ILE A 30 17.89 6.24 -3.03
CA ILE A 30 18.29 4.93 -2.49
C ILE A 30 19.60 5.10 -1.72
N PRO A 31 19.74 4.52 -0.53
CA PRO A 31 18.80 3.66 0.19
C PRO A 31 17.59 4.41 0.75
N LEU A 32 16.48 3.70 0.93
CA LEU A 32 15.36 4.19 1.74
C LEU A 32 15.71 4.06 3.21
N PHE A 33 15.25 5.01 4.02
CA PHE A 33 15.54 5.04 5.45
C PHE A 33 14.28 4.66 6.23
N GLU A 34 14.38 3.61 7.05
CA GLU A 34 13.26 3.13 7.86
C GLU A 34 13.61 3.15 9.34
N ASN A 35 12.69 3.67 10.17
CA ASN A 35 12.86 3.69 11.62
C ASN A 35 12.40 2.36 12.23
N SER A 36 13.36 1.52 12.63
CA SER A 36 13.08 0.22 13.22
C SER A 36 12.24 0.29 14.49
N ASP A 37 12.39 1.33 15.32
CA ASP A 37 11.61 1.44 16.55
C ASP A 37 10.12 1.69 16.24
N HIS A 38 9.81 2.45 15.20
CA HIS A 38 8.43 2.67 14.75
C HIS A 38 7.81 1.41 14.14
N VAL A 39 8.58 0.68 13.34
CA VAL A 39 8.12 -0.59 12.77
C VAL A 39 7.82 -1.61 13.86
N VAL A 40 8.74 -1.78 14.81
CA VAL A 40 8.54 -2.67 15.97
C VAL A 40 7.32 -2.25 16.78
N ALA A 41 7.17 -0.95 17.07
CA ALA A 41 6.02 -0.44 17.80
C ALA A 41 4.69 -0.70 17.06
N SER A 42 4.68 -0.61 15.73
CA SER A 42 3.49 -0.94 14.91
C SER A 42 3.11 -2.41 15.04
N PHE A 43 4.06 -3.31 14.85
CA PHE A 43 3.80 -4.75 15.02
C PHE A 43 3.32 -5.13 16.42
N VAL A 44 3.92 -4.54 17.47
CA VAL A 44 3.50 -4.77 18.86
C VAL A 44 2.07 -4.25 19.09
N LYS A 45 1.73 -3.09 18.52
CA LYS A 45 0.38 -2.53 18.60
C LYS A 45 -0.66 -3.46 17.96
N ASP A 46 -0.26 -4.16 16.88
CA ASP A 46 -1.10 -5.12 16.17
C ASP A 46 -1.12 -6.52 16.83
N GLY A 47 -0.52 -6.65 18.03
CA GLY A 47 -0.55 -7.88 18.84
C GLY A 47 0.64 -8.82 18.65
N THR A 48 1.65 -8.43 17.87
CA THR A 48 2.86 -9.25 17.69
C THR A 48 3.73 -9.20 18.97
N PRO A 49 4.20 -10.35 19.49
CA PRO A 49 5.16 -10.36 20.57
C PRO A 49 6.42 -9.54 20.24
N ILE A 50 6.95 -8.81 21.22
CA ILE A 50 8.08 -7.89 21.02
C ILE A 50 9.33 -8.57 20.46
N GLU A 51 9.60 -9.83 20.85
CA GLU A 51 10.71 -10.64 20.38
C GLU A 51 10.57 -11.00 18.90
N ASP A 52 9.36 -11.24 18.43
CA ASP A 52 9.06 -11.47 17.02
C ASP A 52 9.12 -10.16 16.23
N ALA A 53 8.51 -9.11 16.75
CA ALA A 53 8.51 -7.79 16.13
C ALA A 53 9.93 -7.26 15.88
N ARG A 54 10.89 -7.56 16.76
CA ARG A 54 12.30 -7.16 16.61
C ARG A 54 13.04 -7.89 15.49
N ASN A 55 12.50 -9.01 15.03
CA ASN A 55 13.08 -9.79 13.92
C ASN A 55 12.58 -9.36 12.55
N TRP A 56 11.86 -8.27 12.45
CA TRP A 56 11.37 -7.76 11.18
C TRP A 56 12.49 -7.48 10.17
N TYR A 57 12.17 -7.59 8.90
CA TYR A 57 13.07 -7.19 7.81
C TYR A 57 12.28 -6.52 6.68
N GLY A 58 13.00 -5.81 5.82
CA GLY A 58 12.41 -5.17 4.64
C GLY A 58 12.34 -6.13 3.47
N GLN A 59 11.16 -6.31 2.90
CA GLN A 59 10.95 -7.07 1.67
C GLN A 59 10.69 -6.15 0.49
N GLY A 60 11.16 -6.56 -0.69
CA GLY A 60 10.91 -5.84 -1.92
C GLY A 60 11.39 -4.40 -1.88
N CYS A 61 10.49 -3.45 -2.07
CA CYS A 61 10.84 -2.04 -2.07
C CYS A 61 11.09 -1.51 -0.65
N VAL A 62 10.10 -1.60 0.24
CA VAL A 62 10.14 -1.03 1.59
C VAL A 62 9.13 -1.67 2.55
N THR A 63 8.59 -2.82 2.26
CA THR A 63 7.57 -3.41 3.11
C THR A 63 8.20 -4.09 4.32
N PRO A 64 7.91 -3.65 5.56
CA PRO A 64 8.31 -4.36 6.76
C PRO A 64 7.55 -5.67 6.87
N ILE A 65 8.24 -6.77 7.05
CA ILE A 65 7.63 -8.09 7.25
C ILE A 65 8.29 -8.84 8.40
N LEU A 66 7.53 -9.79 8.96
CA LEU A 66 8.01 -10.68 10.01
C LEU A 66 8.44 -12.01 9.39
N PRO A 67 9.67 -12.47 9.64
CA PRO A 67 10.08 -13.79 9.18
C PRO A 67 9.24 -14.86 9.88
N THR A 68 8.83 -15.88 9.15
CA THR A 68 8.25 -17.13 9.63
C THR A 68 6.81 -17.11 10.17
N LYS A 69 6.20 -15.94 10.38
CA LYS A 69 4.84 -15.85 10.97
C LYS A 69 3.77 -15.23 10.09
N VAL A 70 4.18 -14.60 9.01
CA VAL A 70 3.28 -13.91 8.09
C VAL A 70 3.44 -14.48 6.70
N ASP A 71 2.33 -14.68 6.01
CA ASP A 71 2.36 -14.98 4.59
C ASP A 71 2.99 -13.79 3.84
N HIS A 72 4.20 -13.99 3.36
CA HIS A 72 4.95 -12.97 2.63
C HIS A 72 4.26 -12.51 1.35
N ASN A 73 3.36 -13.30 0.80
CA ASN A 73 2.57 -12.93 -0.36
C ASN A 73 1.43 -11.95 -0.03
N GLY A 74 1.08 -11.81 1.26
CA GLY A 74 0.03 -10.90 1.73
C GLY A 74 0.47 -9.45 1.84
N SER A 75 1.78 -9.20 2.01
CA SER A 75 2.28 -7.86 2.32
C SER A 75 2.16 -6.85 1.17
N GLU A 76 2.19 -7.30 -0.07
CA GLU A 76 2.04 -6.43 -1.25
C GLU A 76 0.58 -6.23 -1.66
N GLY A 77 -0.33 -6.76 -0.87
CA GLY A 77 -1.77 -6.66 -1.12
C GLY A 77 -2.21 -7.45 -2.33
N LYS A 78 -3.40 -7.98 -2.28
CA LYS A 78 -4.02 -8.66 -3.42
C LYS A 78 -4.59 -7.69 -4.45
N GLY A 79 -4.11 -6.45 -4.44
CA GLY A 79 -4.48 -5.45 -5.42
C GLY A 79 -3.75 -4.13 -5.24
N ALA A 80 -3.74 -3.36 -6.31
CA ALA A 80 -3.22 -2.00 -6.31
C ALA A 80 -4.28 -1.04 -6.85
N VAL A 81 -4.35 0.15 -6.25
CA VAL A 81 -5.22 1.23 -6.71
C VAL A 81 -4.36 2.40 -7.12
N ASN A 82 -4.49 2.83 -8.36
CA ASN A 82 -3.90 4.09 -8.81
C ASN A 82 -4.86 5.23 -8.46
N VAL A 83 -4.49 5.99 -7.43
CA VAL A 83 -5.34 7.05 -6.86
C VAL A 83 -5.55 8.20 -7.84
N ALA A 84 -4.57 8.50 -8.71
CA ALA A 84 -4.74 9.51 -9.77
C ALA A 84 -5.78 9.10 -10.81
N LEU A 85 -5.89 7.82 -11.15
CA LEU A 85 -6.98 7.33 -12.00
C LEU A 85 -8.36 7.48 -11.33
N MET A 86 -8.43 7.44 -10.00
CA MET A 86 -9.70 7.69 -9.30
C MET A 86 -10.15 9.14 -9.45
N LEU A 87 -9.20 10.07 -9.45
CA LEU A 87 -9.50 11.47 -9.75
C LEU A 87 -9.93 11.64 -11.22
N ASP A 88 -9.22 11.01 -12.16
CA ASP A 88 -9.61 11.01 -13.58
C ASP A 88 -11.04 10.46 -13.77
N LEU A 89 -11.36 9.31 -13.16
CA LEU A 89 -12.70 8.74 -13.19
C LEU A 89 -13.75 9.67 -12.58
N THR A 90 -13.42 10.41 -11.54
CA THR A 90 -14.33 11.39 -10.92
C THR A 90 -14.63 12.52 -11.90
N LEU A 91 -13.60 13.06 -12.56
CA LEU A 91 -13.74 14.13 -13.54
C LEU A 91 -14.49 13.70 -14.81
N HIS A 92 -14.53 12.40 -15.09
CA HIS A 92 -15.18 11.82 -16.28
C HIS A 92 -16.38 10.93 -15.95
N ARG A 93 -17.03 11.16 -14.80
CA ARG A 93 -18.28 10.48 -14.41
C ARG A 93 -18.17 8.94 -14.40
N GLY A 94 -17.00 8.42 -14.03
CA GLY A 94 -16.70 6.99 -13.95
C GLY A 94 -16.29 6.34 -15.28
N VAL A 95 -16.08 7.13 -16.34
CA VAL A 95 -15.61 6.62 -17.64
C VAL A 95 -14.09 6.75 -17.75
N SER A 96 -13.41 5.64 -17.98
CA SER A 96 -11.96 5.64 -18.21
C SER A 96 -11.61 6.27 -19.55
N GLN A 97 -10.77 7.29 -19.54
CA GLN A 97 -10.30 7.95 -20.78
C GLN A 97 -9.34 7.05 -21.58
N ILE A 98 -8.74 6.04 -20.95
CA ILE A 98 -7.84 5.09 -21.60
C ILE A 98 -8.64 4.07 -22.42
N THR A 99 -9.74 3.55 -21.87
CA THR A 99 -10.48 2.43 -22.48
C THR A 99 -11.82 2.83 -23.06
N GLY A 100 -12.32 4.03 -22.78
CA GLY A 100 -13.67 4.49 -23.13
C GLY A 100 -14.80 3.75 -22.40
N LYS A 101 -14.47 2.87 -21.44
CA LYS A 101 -15.46 2.06 -20.73
C LYS A 101 -15.84 2.69 -19.40
N LYS A 102 -17.07 2.48 -18.97
CA LYS A 102 -17.52 2.85 -17.63
C LYS A 102 -16.97 1.84 -16.64
N VAL A 103 -16.00 2.26 -15.85
CA VAL A 103 -15.28 1.43 -14.84
C VAL A 103 -15.66 1.83 -13.42
N GLY A 104 -15.94 3.13 -13.23
CA GLY A 104 -16.34 3.70 -11.96
C GLY A 104 -17.83 3.99 -11.86
N ILE A 105 -18.22 4.65 -10.78
CA ILE A 105 -19.58 5.17 -10.58
C ILE A 105 -19.71 6.57 -11.17
N ASP A 106 -20.93 6.96 -11.52
CA ASP A 106 -21.24 8.33 -11.86
C ASP A 106 -21.41 9.13 -10.57
N THR A 107 -20.50 10.04 -10.30
CA THR A 107 -20.51 10.91 -9.12
C THR A 107 -21.06 12.31 -9.39
N GLY A 108 -21.61 12.53 -10.57
CA GLY A 108 -22.12 13.83 -11.03
C GLY A 108 -21.18 14.50 -12.05
N ASP A 109 -21.68 15.57 -12.67
CA ASP A 109 -20.87 16.36 -13.59
C ASP A 109 -19.94 17.29 -12.79
N PRO A 110 -18.61 17.19 -12.95
CA PRO A 110 -17.66 18.02 -12.20
C PRO A 110 -17.83 19.52 -12.46
N ARG A 111 -18.44 19.92 -13.59
CA ARG A 111 -18.74 21.32 -13.91
C ARG A 111 -19.86 21.90 -13.07
N GLU A 112 -20.67 21.06 -12.43
CA GLU A 112 -21.77 21.44 -11.55
C GLU A 112 -21.35 21.54 -10.08
N PHE A 113 -20.14 21.09 -9.72
CA PHE A 113 -19.62 21.18 -8.35
C PHE A 113 -19.31 22.63 -8.01
N LYS A 114 -19.99 23.16 -6.99
CA LYS A 114 -19.88 24.56 -6.59
C LYS A 114 -18.67 24.83 -5.71
N THR A 115 -18.23 23.84 -4.98
CA THR A 115 -17.13 23.92 -4.02
C THR A 115 -16.11 22.82 -4.26
N PHE A 116 -14.88 23.05 -3.80
CA PHE A 116 -13.86 22.01 -3.79
C PHE A 116 -14.30 20.79 -2.96
N ASP A 117 -15.06 21.02 -1.90
CA ASP A 117 -15.56 19.93 -1.05
C ASP A 117 -16.53 19.01 -1.81
N ASP A 118 -17.36 19.56 -2.71
CA ASP A 118 -18.23 18.74 -3.57
C ASP A 118 -17.41 17.79 -4.45
N LEU A 119 -16.35 18.30 -5.08
CA LEU A 119 -15.43 17.50 -5.88
C LEU A 119 -14.72 16.45 -5.01
N PHE A 120 -14.25 16.84 -3.84
CA PHE A 120 -13.51 15.96 -2.96
C PHE A 120 -14.40 14.83 -2.41
N GLU A 121 -15.66 15.11 -2.09
CA GLU A 121 -16.63 14.07 -1.72
C GLU A 121 -16.94 13.12 -2.89
N ALA A 122 -17.07 13.64 -4.10
CA ALA A 122 -17.22 12.82 -5.30
C ALA A 122 -16.01 11.90 -5.52
N PHE A 123 -14.79 12.44 -5.37
CA PHE A 123 -13.54 11.68 -5.42
C PHE A 123 -13.48 10.58 -4.34
N LYS A 124 -13.84 10.89 -3.10
CA LYS A 124 -13.88 9.88 -2.02
C LYS A 124 -14.87 8.75 -2.33
N LYS A 125 -16.04 9.06 -2.88
CA LYS A 125 -17.01 8.04 -3.29
C LYS A 125 -16.44 7.13 -4.38
N GLN A 126 -15.79 7.72 -5.39
CA GLN A 126 -15.15 6.97 -6.47
C GLN A 126 -14.04 6.06 -5.95
N LEU A 127 -13.17 6.59 -5.09
CA LEU A 127 -12.08 5.83 -4.45
C LEU A 127 -12.64 4.66 -3.63
N THR A 128 -13.62 4.93 -2.77
CA THR A 128 -14.27 3.91 -1.93
C THR A 128 -14.89 2.80 -2.77
N TYR A 129 -15.55 3.14 -3.86
CA TYR A 129 -16.13 2.15 -4.76
C TYR A 129 -15.07 1.22 -5.34
N ILE A 130 -13.98 1.75 -5.87
CA ILE A 130 -12.91 0.94 -6.47
C ILE A 130 -12.15 0.13 -5.42
N VAL A 131 -11.83 0.72 -4.26
CA VAL A 131 -11.18 0.02 -3.15
C VAL A 131 -12.01 -1.20 -2.72
N ASN A 132 -13.32 -1.04 -2.55
CA ASN A 132 -14.20 -2.14 -2.19
C ASN A 132 -14.25 -3.25 -3.26
N ARG A 133 -14.16 -2.88 -4.55
CA ARG A 133 -14.09 -3.85 -5.65
C ARG A 133 -12.77 -4.63 -5.63
N VAL A 134 -11.66 -3.95 -5.38
CA VAL A 134 -10.34 -4.60 -5.28
C VAL A 134 -10.30 -5.54 -4.07
N LEU A 135 -10.81 -5.11 -2.92
CA LEU A 135 -10.92 -5.96 -1.72
C LEU A 135 -11.78 -7.19 -1.99
N TRP A 136 -12.92 -7.02 -2.61
CA TRP A 136 -13.81 -8.14 -2.94
C TRP A 136 -13.12 -9.15 -3.87
N LEU A 137 -12.46 -8.67 -4.93
CA LEU A 137 -11.70 -9.53 -5.85
C LEU A 137 -10.55 -10.25 -5.14
N GLY A 138 -9.81 -9.55 -4.27
CA GLY A 138 -8.75 -10.14 -3.47
C GLY A 138 -9.27 -11.25 -2.55
N THR A 139 -10.39 -11.01 -1.87
CA THR A 139 -11.03 -12.02 -1.01
C THR A 139 -11.49 -13.23 -1.82
N LEU A 140 -12.09 -13.00 -2.99
CA LEU A 140 -12.50 -14.08 -3.88
C LEU A 140 -11.29 -14.91 -4.34
N ALA A 141 -10.23 -14.26 -4.78
CA ALA A 141 -8.99 -14.93 -5.20
C ALA A 141 -8.45 -15.83 -4.07
N GLN A 142 -8.37 -15.30 -2.84
CA GLN A 142 -7.92 -16.08 -1.69
C GLN A 142 -8.79 -17.29 -1.36
N SER A 143 -10.09 -17.21 -1.58
CA SER A 143 -10.98 -18.35 -1.35
C SER A 143 -10.80 -19.47 -2.39
N VAL A 144 -10.31 -19.11 -3.58
CA VAL A 144 -10.15 -20.03 -4.72
C VAL A 144 -8.73 -20.57 -4.84
N GLU A 145 -7.71 -19.70 -4.66
CA GLU A 145 -6.30 -20.07 -4.79
C GLU A 145 -5.91 -21.36 -4.06
N PRO A 146 -6.28 -21.59 -2.78
CA PRO A 146 -5.91 -22.81 -2.06
C PRO A 146 -6.50 -24.10 -2.65
N GLN A 147 -7.50 -24.00 -3.50
CA GLN A 147 -8.12 -25.17 -4.13
C GLN A 147 -7.32 -25.65 -5.35
N TYR A 148 -6.62 -24.75 -6.02
CA TYR A 148 -5.92 -25.01 -7.28
C TYR A 148 -4.40 -24.88 -7.20
N LEU A 149 -3.92 -24.10 -6.23
CA LEU A 149 -2.49 -23.81 -6.07
C LEU A 149 -1.95 -24.46 -4.80
N ARG A 150 -0.71 -24.95 -4.88
CA ARG A 150 0.05 -25.48 -3.76
C ARG A 150 1.49 -25.03 -3.89
N PHE A 151 2.06 -24.60 -2.78
CA PHE A 151 3.44 -24.11 -2.70
C PHE A 151 4.25 -24.91 -1.66
N PRO A 152 4.47 -26.21 -1.87
CA PRO A 152 5.11 -27.07 -0.86
C PRO A 152 6.52 -26.59 -0.51
N PHE A 153 7.29 -26.11 -1.47
CA PHE A 153 8.62 -25.59 -1.23
C PHE A 153 8.58 -24.30 -0.39
N ASN A 154 7.73 -23.36 -0.73
CA ASN A 154 7.53 -22.16 0.05
C ASN A 154 7.03 -22.48 1.47
N SER A 155 6.13 -23.45 1.59
CA SER A 155 5.60 -23.89 2.87
C SER A 155 6.69 -24.44 3.80
N VAL A 156 7.67 -25.13 3.24
CA VAL A 156 8.83 -25.63 4.00
C VAL A 156 9.76 -24.49 4.43
N ILE A 157 9.99 -23.49 3.56
CA ILE A 157 10.96 -22.42 3.84
C ILE A 157 10.32 -21.29 4.68
N ALA A 158 9.04 -21.00 4.47
CA ALA A 158 8.40 -19.80 4.99
C ALA A 158 8.04 -19.88 6.47
N GLY A 159 8.15 -21.04 7.10
CA GLY A 159 8.01 -21.02 8.52
C GLY A 159 7.58 -22.30 9.23
N PRO A 160 7.84 -22.31 10.53
CA PRO A 160 7.53 -23.45 11.38
C PRO A 160 6.06 -23.82 11.36
N ASN A 161 5.13 -22.86 11.29
CA ASN A 161 3.69 -23.16 11.33
C ASN A 161 3.23 -24.10 10.20
N CYS A 162 3.79 -23.93 8.99
CA CYS A 162 3.47 -24.81 7.87
C CYS A 162 3.95 -26.24 8.11
N MET A 163 5.15 -26.38 8.63
CA MET A 163 5.76 -27.66 8.93
C MET A 163 5.09 -28.35 10.13
N GLU A 164 4.85 -27.61 11.20
CA GLU A 164 4.19 -28.13 12.41
C GLU A 164 2.77 -28.62 12.16
N LYS A 165 2.02 -27.87 11.33
CA LYS A 165 0.63 -28.19 11.01
C LYS A 165 0.47 -29.10 9.79
N GLY A 166 1.56 -29.35 9.04
CA GLY A 166 1.49 -30.10 7.78
C GLY A 166 0.59 -29.46 6.74
N ARG A 167 0.53 -28.14 6.71
CA ARG A 167 -0.37 -27.37 5.83
C ARG A 167 0.43 -26.49 4.88
N ASP A 168 -0.16 -26.29 3.69
CA ASP A 168 0.38 -25.34 2.72
C ASP A 168 0.25 -23.91 3.23
N ILE A 169 1.19 -23.05 2.83
CA ILE A 169 1.24 -21.64 3.23
C ILE A 169 -0.04 -20.87 2.90
N LEU A 170 -0.76 -21.26 1.84
CA LEU A 170 -2.02 -20.62 1.46
C LEU A 170 -3.20 -20.95 2.38
N ILE A 171 -3.06 -21.96 3.24
CA ILE A 171 -4.13 -22.46 4.14
C ILE A 171 -3.70 -22.53 5.60
N THR A 172 -2.50 -22.05 5.93
CA THR A 172 -2.09 -21.90 7.32
C THR A 172 -2.78 -20.71 7.96
N ASP A 173 -2.93 -20.76 9.29
CA ASP A 173 -3.44 -19.64 10.10
C ASP A 173 -2.40 -18.51 10.23
N ALA A 174 -1.52 -18.34 9.24
CA ALA A 174 -0.66 -17.17 9.16
C ALA A 174 -1.57 -15.94 8.98
N ASP A 175 -1.30 -14.88 9.74
CA ASP A 175 -2.01 -13.62 9.60
C ASP A 175 -1.87 -13.13 8.15
N HIS A 176 -2.91 -13.39 7.38
CA HIS A 176 -2.99 -12.89 6.02
C HIS A 176 -3.27 -11.39 6.09
N SER A 177 -2.23 -10.59 6.03
CA SER A 177 -2.41 -9.16 5.95
C SER A 177 -2.96 -8.80 4.57
N TYR A 178 -4.18 -8.25 4.58
CA TYR A 178 -4.84 -7.75 3.38
C TYR A 178 -4.48 -6.29 3.18
N GLY A 179 -3.43 -6.03 2.42
CA GLY A 179 -3.08 -4.68 2.03
C GLY A 179 -3.58 -4.36 0.61
N ILE A 180 -4.02 -3.13 0.38
CA ILE A 180 -4.12 -2.55 -0.95
C ILE A 180 -2.95 -1.60 -1.11
N SER A 181 -2.13 -1.83 -2.12
CA SER A 181 -1.10 -0.86 -2.49
C SER A 181 -1.72 0.35 -3.16
N ASP A 182 -1.42 1.52 -2.67
CA ASP A 182 -1.73 2.77 -3.36
C ASP A 182 -0.59 3.19 -4.30
N ARG A 183 -0.95 3.84 -5.40
CA ARG A 183 -0.03 4.40 -6.38
C ARG A 183 -0.46 5.82 -6.73
N ALA A 184 0.52 6.66 -7.03
CA ALA A 184 0.30 8.04 -7.49
C ALA A 184 -0.45 8.94 -6.47
N ILE A 185 -0.25 8.72 -5.17
CA ILE A 185 -0.91 9.53 -4.13
C ILE A 185 -0.41 10.97 -4.14
N VAL A 186 0.90 11.17 -4.39
CA VAL A 186 1.51 12.52 -4.46
C VAL A 186 0.96 13.26 -5.67
N ASP A 187 0.94 12.63 -6.85
CA ASP A 187 0.39 13.24 -8.06
C ASP A 187 -1.09 13.61 -7.88
N THR A 188 -1.83 12.79 -7.13
CA THR A 188 -3.23 13.08 -6.82
C THR A 188 -3.37 14.28 -5.89
N ALA A 189 -2.54 14.37 -4.86
CA ALA A 189 -2.55 15.50 -3.92
C ALA A 189 -2.20 16.81 -4.63
N ASP A 190 -1.18 16.80 -5.49
CA ASP A 190 -0.78 17.94 -6.29
C ASP A 190 -1.89 18.36 -7.27
N SER A 191 -2.52 17.39 -7.93
CA SER A 191 -3.64 17.64 -8.85
C SER A 191 -4.84 18.23 -8.14
N LEU A 192 -5.23 17.67 -6.99
CA LEU A 192 -6.32 18.21 -6.17
C LEU A 192 -6.02 19.62 -5.67
N THR A 193 -4.77 19.88 -5.28
CA THR A 193 -4.33 21.21 -4.87
C THR A 193 -4.42 22.20 -6.03
N ALA A 194 -3.93 21.82 -7.20
CA ALA A 194 -4.00 22.66 -8.39
C ALA A 194 -5.46 22.97 -8.78
N ILE A 195 -6.35 21.98 -8.75
CA ILE A 195 -7.77 22.19 -9.02
C ILE A 195 -8.39 23.13 -7.97
N LYS A 196 -8.07 22.93 -6.69
CA LYS A 196 -8.57 23.80 -5.62
C LYS A 196 -8.16 25.26 -5.85
N GLU A 197 -6.90 25.49 -6.11
CA GLU A 197 -6.35 26.85 -6.31
C GLU A 197 -6.90 27.47 -7.59
N LEU A 198 -6.77 26.80 -8.73
CA LEU A 198 -7.06 27.40 -10.03
C LEU A 198 -8.56 27.52 -10.31
N VAL A 199 -9.35 26.50 -9.95
CA VAL A 199 -10.79 26.46 -10.31
C VAL A 199 -11.65 27.09 -9.23
N TYR A 200 -11.39 26.81 -7.96
CA TYR A 200 -12.30 27.22 -6.89
C TYR A 200 -11.87 28.51 -6.19
N ILE A 201 -10.58 28.82 -6.10
CA ILE A 201 -10.08 30.04 -5.47
C ILE A 201 -9.87 31.13 -6.52
N ASP A 202 -9.01 30.90 -7.50
CA ASP A 202 -8.67 31.89 -8.53
C ASP A 202 -9.76 32.06 -9.61
N LYS A 203 -10.63 31.06 -9.76
CA LYS A 203 -11.72 31.02 -10.76
C LYS A 203 -11.24 31.30 -12.19
N LYS A 204 -10.16 30.63 -12.57
CA LYS A 204 -9.54 30.71 -13.91
C LYS A 204 -10.15 29.69 -14.85
#